data_4c3e160dca9ba99898cbe9d77b06a9c4
#
_entry.id   4c3e160dca9ba99898cbe9d77b06a9c4
#
_cell.length_a   1.000
_cell.length_b   1.000
_cell.length_c   1.000
_cell.angle_alpha   90.00
_cell.angle_beta   90.00
_cell.angle_gamma   90.00
#
_symmetry.space_group_name_H-M   'P 1'
#
loop_
_entity.id
_entity.type
_entity.pdbx_description
1 polymer ?
#
loop_
_entity_poly.entity_id
_entity_poly.type
_entity_poly.pdbx_seq_one_letter_code
_entity_poly.pdbx_strand_id
1 'polypeptide(L)'
;VSVVSGGKIIFCEGKATSLDYQLLNKVVDGIPGEKCTIIPAGSKFSFSSFAEGYFSRNQAVNQKYIVFRDRDFDVQPTLNCQLLQLGNRSINLTYRACVENYLLDPNLIHTYWVEKYKEKQENPKLSKWGHRDSPGIDLISEWIESSAKNLQAYQAVRWALGDLVNMSAARQQLKTTWTGNSGILPASLDLQDCQNEALGLINEFRQAVETATTEKFEESLAMYQNQFEQENFWTQKQYLIWFHGKDIQKRMEMQKQLQQQKHHYISLTDFFHW
;
A
#
# COMPACT_ATOMS: atom_id res chain seq x y z
N VAL A 1 -23.94 22.91 2.02
CA VAL A 1 -24.99 22.16 2.73
C VAL A 1 -24.98 20.75 2.14
N SER A 2 -24.35 19.82 2.80
CA SER A 2 -24.37 18.41 2.41
C SER A 2 -25.68 17.80 2.85
N VAL A 3 -26.57 17.52 1.94
CA VAL A 3 -27.74 16.70 2.21
C VAL A 3 -27.27 15.25 2.20
N VAL A 4 -26.95 14.72 3.36
CA VAL A 4 -26.74 13.28 3.51
C VAL A 4 -28.12 12.64 3.51
N SER A 5 -28.59 12.23 2.35
CA SER A 5 -29.72 11.30 2.25
C SER A 5 -29.33 10.03 3.00
N GLY A 6 -30.23 9.36 3.72
CA GLY A 6 -29.99 8.22 4.63
C GLY A 6 -29.25 6.99 4.07
N GLY A 7 -28.17 7.21 3.32
CA GLY A 7 -27.33 6.23 2.68
C GLY A 7 -26.17 5.76 3.56
N LYS A 8 -25.51 4.70 3.13
CA LYS A 8 -24.30 4.14 3.77
C LYS A 8 -23.12 5.08 3.56
N ILE A 9 -22.27 5.23 4.58
CA ILE A 9 -21.04 6.04 4.52
C ILE A 9 -19.82 5.13 4.55
N ILE A 10 -18.87 5.40 3.67
CA ILE A 10 -17.55 4.76 3.65
C ILE A 10 -16.50 5.84 3.89
N PHE A 11 -15.81 5.76 5.02
CA PHE A 11 -14.60 6.55 5.24
C PHE A 11 -13.41 5.83 4.63
N CYS A 12 -12.56 6.55 3.89
CA CYS A 12 -11.32 6.01 3.34
C CYS A 12 -10.11 6.89 3.68
N GLU A 13 -8.91 6.32 3.54
CA GLU A 13 -7.68 7.07 3.73
C GLU A 13 -7.47 8.14 2.63
N GLY A 14 -6.60 9.10 2.94
CA GLY A 14 -6.13 10.09 1.99
C GLY A 14 -7.07 11.29 1.80
N LYS A 15 -6.99 11.85 0.61
CA LYS A 15 -7.74 13.03 0.15
C LYS A 15 -8.66 12.63 -1.01
N ALA A 16 -9.51 13.54 -1.49
CA ALA A 16 -10.36 13.32 -2.65
C ALA A 16 -9.60 12.98 -3.96
N THR A 17 -8.31 13.24 -3.99
CA THR A 17 -7.41 12.89 -5.11
C THR A 17 -6.63 11.60 -4.89
N SER A 18 -6.79 10.93 -3.74
CA SER A 18 -6.10 9.67 -3.45
C SER A 18 -6.67 8.51 -4.25
N LEU A 19 -5.84 7.50 -4.49
CA LEU A 19 -6.23 6.29 -5.22
C LEU A 19 -7.37 5.55 -4.52
N ASP A 20 -7.33 5.45 -3.18
CA ASP A 20 -8.40 4.83 -2.38
C ASP A 20 -9.76 5.45 -2.66
N TYR A 21 -9.82 6.79 -2.61
CA TYR A 21 -11.05 7.52 -2.86
C TYR A 21 -11.55 7.32 -4.29
N GLN A 22 -10.66 7.41 -5.27
CA GLN A 22 -11.02 7.24 -6.69
C GLN A 22 -11.49 5.81 -6.99
N LEU A 23 -10.77 4.81 -6.46
CA LEU A 23 -11.13 3.39 -6.64
C LEU A 23 -12.50 3.09 -6.04
N LEU A 24 -12.74 3.51 -4.79
CA LEU A 24 -14.01 3.29 -4.11
C LEU A 24 -15.18 3.96 -4.84
N ASN A 25 -15.01 5.20 -5.34
CA ASN A 25 -16.06 5.85 -6.11
C ASN A 25 -16.40 5.05 -7.38
N LYS A 26 -15.40 4.61 -8.14
CA LYS A 26 -15.62 3.80 -9.34
C LYS A 26 -16.36 2.48 -9.03
N VAL A 27 -15.97 1.83 -7.93
CA VAL A 27 -16.62 0.57 -7.50
C VAL A 27 -18.07 0.82 -7.11
N VAL A 28 -18.33 1.85 -6.32
CA VAL A 28 -19.68 2.17 -5.81
C VAL A 28 -20.59 2.65 -6.95
N ASP A 29 -20.09 3.47 -7.87
CA ASP A 29 -20.85 3.93 -9.03
C ASP A 29 -21.26 2.78 -9.97
N GLY A 30 -20.48 1.69 -9.98
CA GLY A 30 -20.78 0.48 -10.75
C GLY A 30 -21.82 -0.46 -10.11
N ILE A 31 -22.24 -0.22 -8.86
CA ILE A 31 -23.21 -1.06 -8.14
C ILE A 31 -24.62 -0.46 -8.27
N PRO A 32 -25.57 -1.14 -8.95
CA PRO A 32 -26.95 -0.67 -9.01
C PRO A 32 -27.62 -0.72 -7.62
N GLY A 33 -28.30 0.33 -7.24
CA GLY A 33 -29.13 0.35 -6.02
C GLY A 33 -28.75 1.43 -5.01
N GLU A 34 -28.41 1.07 -3.79
CA GLU A 34 -28.17 2.01 -2.70
C GLU A 34 -26.94 2.91 -2.94
N LYS A 35 -27.15 4.22 -2.83
CA LYS A 35 -26.07 5.19 -2.92
C LYS A 35 -25.21 5.15 -1.65
N CYS A 36 -23.91 4.91 -1.82
CA CYS A 36 -22.93 5.10 -0.76
C CYS A 36 -22.26 6.47 -0.93
N THR A 37 -21.98 7.13 0.18
CA THR A 37 -21.17 8.35 0.20
C THR A 37 -19.77 7.99 0.66
N ILE A 38 -18.76 8.30 -0.17
CA ILE A 38 -17.35 8.06 0.17
C ILE A 38 -16.77 9.36 0.69
N ILE A 39 -16.12 9.30 1.85
CA ILE A 39 -15.57 10.45 2.56
C ILE A 39 -14.09 10.20 2.86
N PRO A 40 -13.17 10.96 2.25
CA PRO A 40 -11.75 10.87 2.60
C PRO A 40 -11.52 11.49 3.98
N ALA A 41 -10.96 10.72 4.90
CA ALA A 41 -10.80 11.10 6.32
C ALA A 41 -9.34 11.36 6.72
N GLY A 42 -8.42 11.47 5.77
CA GLY A 42 -7.01 11.74 6.03
C GLY A 42 -6.20 10.46 6.33
N SER A 43 -5.48 10.43 7.46
CA SER A 43 -4.64 9.28 7.84
C SER A 43 -5.42 8.24 8.64
N LYS A 44 -4.88 7.02 8.71
CA LYS A 44 -5.47 5.92 9.50
C LYS A 44 -5.70 6.25 10.99
N PHE A 45 -4.99 7.21 11.53
CA PHE A 45 -5.12 7.65 12.93
C PHE A 45 -6.21 8.70 13.14
N SER A 46 -6.75 9.29 12.08
CA SER A 46 -7.78 10.33 12.18
C SER A 46 -9.22 9.80 12.07
N PHE A 47 -9.42 8.54 11.73
CA PHE A 47 -10.76 8.00 11.47
C PHE A 47 -11.72 8.11 12.64
N SER A 48 -11.33 7.75 13.87
CA SER A 48 -12.21 7.82 15.04
C SER A 48 -12.62 9.25 15.32
N SER A 49 -11.66 10.15 15.42
CA SER A 49 -11.92 11.58 15.66
C SER A 49 -12.70 12.23 14.52
N PHE A 50 -12.46 11.80 13.29
CA PHE A 50 -13.19 12.30 12.13
C PHE A 50 -14.64 11.80 12.12
N ALA A 51 -14.87 10.52 12.39
CA ALA A 51 -16.20 9.94 12.50
C ALA A 51 -17.01 10.56 13.63
N GLU A 52 -16.42 10.72 14.82
CA GLU A 52 -17.04 11.40 15.95
C GLU A 52 -17.41 12.85 15.60
N GLY A 53 -16.51 13.62 15.01
CA GLY A 53 -16.75 14.99 14.58
C GLY A 53 -17.81 15.11 13.48
N TYR A 54 -17.88 14.13 12.59
CA TYR A 54 -18.85 14.08 11.50
C TYR A 54 -20.28 13.79 12.02
N PHE A 55 -20.41 12.79 12.89
CA PHE A 55 -21.72 12.38 13.42
C PHE A 55 -22.23 13.27 14.54
N SER A 56 -21.36 13.85 15.36
CA SER A 56 -21.78 14.78 16.42
C SER A 56 -22.48 16.02 15.89
N ARG A 57 -22.15 16.47 14.69
CA ARG A 57 -22.79 17.63 14.04
C ARG A 57 -24.11 17.29 13.34
N ASN A 58 -24.34 16.05 12.97
CA ASN A 58 -25.45 15.67 12.10
C ASN A 58 -26.58 14.90 12.78
N GLN A 59 -26.54 14.70 14.10
CA GLN A 59 -27.58 14.04 14.92
C GLN A 59 -28.17 12.73 14.34
N ALA A 60 -27.48 12.09 13.41
CA ALA A 60 -27.97 10.89 12.77
C ALA A 60 -27.58 9.65 13.58
N VAL A 61 -28.31 9.37 14.64
CA VAL A 61 -28.08 8.31 15.63
C VAL A 61 -28.08 6.89 15.04
N ASN A 62 -28.50 6.72 13.78
CA ASN A 62 -28.65 5.41 13.13
C ASN A 62 -27.89 5.25 11.80
N GLN A 63 -26.97 6.14 11.44
CA GLN A 63 -26.21 5.98 10.22
C GLN A 63 -25.11 4.91 10.38
N LYS A 64 -25.23 3.84 9.60
CA LYS A 64 -24.19 2.82 9.52
C LYS A 64 -23.05 3.35 8.67
N TYR A 65 -21.85 3.32 9.17
CA TYR A 65 -20.64 3.62 8.42
C TYR A 65 -19.65 2.45 8.49
N ILE A 66 -18.79 2.40 7.52
CA ILE A 66 -17.61 1.53 7.53
C ILE A 66 -16.36 2.37 7.26
N VAL A 67 -15.24 1.89 7.76
CA VAL A 67 -13.92 2.43 7.45
C VAL A 67 -13.24 1.46 6.50
N PHE A 68 -12.75 1.96 5.39
CA PHE A 68 -11.92 1.21 4.44
C PHE A 68 -10.51 1.82 4.45
N ARG A 69 -9.50 1.00 4.64
CA ARG A 69 -8.12 1.44 4.64
C ARG A 69 -7.16 0.35 4.22
N ASP A 70 -5.95 0.75 3.91
CA ASP A 70 -4.85 -0.16 3.66
C ASP A 70 -4.57 -1.04 4.89
N ARG A 71 -4.20 -2.29 4.63
CA ARG A 71 -3.79 -3.23 5.67
C ARG A 71 -2.41 -2.87 6.21
N ASP A 72 -1.54 -2.40 5.34
CA ASP A 72 -0.12 -2.15 5.64
C ASP A 72 0.55 -3.39 6.29
N PHE A 73 1.18 -3.18 7.46
CA PHE A 73 1.79 -4.19 8.33
C PHE A 73 1.00 -4.39 9.62
N ASP A 74 -0.27 -3.99 9.64
CA ASP A 74 -1.10 -4.04 10.85
C ASP A 74 -1.54 -5.45 11.20
N VAL A 75 -1.83 -6.28 10.18
CA VAL A 75 -2.34 -7.65 10.34
C VAL A 75 -1.77 -8.53 9.22
N GLN A 76 -1.39 -9.75 9.55
CA GLN A 76 -0.98 -10.72 8.53
C GLN A 76 -2.15 -11.05 7.59
N PRO A 77 -1.88 -11.31 6.29
CA PRO A 77 -2.92 -11.73 5.37
C PRO A 77 -3.47 -13.11 5.76
N THR A 78 -4.76 -13.32 5.52
CA THR A 78 -5.40 -14.63 5.68
C THR A 78 -5.31 -15.44 4.40
N LEU A 79 -5.65 -16.73 4.47
CA LEU A 79 -5.72 -17.60 3.29
C LEU A 79 -6.88 -17.23 2.34
N ASN A 80 -7.86 -16.48 2.81
CA ASN A 80 -9.03 -16.08 2.04
C ASN A 80 -8.80 -14.70 1.41
N CYS A 81 -8.97 -14.57 0.09
CA CYS A 81 -8.90 -13.31 -0.64
C CYS A 81 -10.08 -12.36 -0.32
N GLN A 82 -10.26 -12.00 0.93
CA GLN A 82 -11.34 -11.16 1.40
C GLN A 82 -10.81 -9.96 2.18
N LEU A 83 -11.61 -8.90 2.25
CA LEU A 83 -11.31 -7.79 3.15
C LEU A 83 -11.23 -8.30 4.59
N LEU A 84 -10.20 -7.88 5.31
CA LEU A 84 -9.99 -8.22 6.70
C LEU A 84 -10.81 -7.29 7.57
N GLN A 85 -11.61 -7.84 8.49
CA GLN A 85 -12.40 -7.04 9.41
C GLN A 85 -11.71 -6.94 10.76
N LEU A 86 -11.57 -5.71 11.28
CA LEU A 86 -11.03 -5.44 12.62
C LEU A 86 -12.14 -5.01 13.59
N GLY A 87 -12.02 -5.45 14.84
CA GLY A 87 -12.90 -5.03 15.93
C GLY A 87 -14.37 -5.36 15.68
N ASN A 88 -15.23 -4.39 15.88
CA ASN A 88 -16.70 -4.52 15.77
C ASN A 88 -17.21 -4.48 14.32
N ARG A 89 -16.46 -4.94 13.36
CA ARG A 89 -16.82 -5.06 11.94
C ARG A 89 -17.01 -3.73 11.18
N SER A 90 -16.64 -2.61 11.78
CA SER A 90 -16.72 -1.29 11.13
C SER A 90 -15.46 -0.95 10.32
N ILE A 91 -14.33 -1.61 10.58
CA ILE A 91 -13.06 -1.36 9.88
C ILE A 91 -12.77 -2.53 8.95
N ASN A 92 -12.62 -2.22 7.66
CA ASN A 92 -12.27 -3.18 6.62
C ASN A 92 -10.90 -2.80 6.05
N LEU A 93 -9.98 -3.77 6.08
CA LEU A 93 -8.64 -3.63 5.53
C LEU A 93 -8.55 -4.28 4.18
N THR A 94 -7.72 -3.75 3.30
CA THR A 94 -7.37 -4.42 2.05
C THR A 94 -6.78 -5.81 2.32
N TYR A 95 -7.09 -6.79 1.47
CA TYR A 95 -6.48 -8.12 1.54
C TYR A 95 -4.98 -8.06 1.20
N ARG A 96 -4.59 -7.31 0.18
CA ARG A 96 -3.20 -6.99 -0.13
C ARG A 96 -2.70 -5.90 0.81
N ALA A 97 -1.39 -5.67 0.86
CA ALA A 97 -0.81 -4.70 1.78
C ALA A 97 -1.39 -3.28 1.61
N CYS A 98 -1.62 -2.85 0.37
CA CYS A 98 -2.24 -1.55 0.06
C CYS A 98 -2.99 -1.61 -1.28
N VAL A 99 -3.74 -0.55 -1.60
CA VAL A 99 -4.52 -0.48 -2.86
C VAL A 99 -3.63 -0.51 -4.09
N GLU A 100 -2.42 0.03 -4.05
CA GLU A 100 -1.48 -0.01 -5.17
C GLU A 100 -1.09 -1.44 -5.57
N ASN A 101 -1.12 -2.40 -4.65
CA ASN A 101 -0.86 -3.80 -4.97
C ASN A 101 -1.83 -4.39 -6.00
N TYR A 102 -3.08 -3.87 -6.07
CA TYR A 102 -4.06 -4.32 -7.05
C TYR A 102 -3.77 -3.81 -8.46
N LEU A 103 -2.97 -2.75 -8.57
CA LEU A 103 -2.51 -2.20 -9.86
C LEU A 103 -1.23 -2.89 -10.37
N LEU A 104 -0.55 -3.69 -9.54
CA LEU A 104 0.62 -4.49 -9.94
C LEU A 104 0.18 -5.76 -10.68
N ASP A 105 -0.62 -5.58 -11.73
CA ASP A 105 -1.07 -6.63 -12.65
C ASP A 105 -0.40 -6.40 -14.01
N PRO A 106 0.43 -7.36 -14.49
CA PRO A 106 1.13 -7.20 -15.77
C PRO A 106 0.21 -6.98 -16.97
N ASN A 107 -0.99 -7.60 -16.96
CA ASN A 107 -1.94 -7.44 -18.06
C ASN A 107 -2.57 -6.04 -18.03
N LEU A 108 -2.95 -5.57 -16.84
CA LEU A 108 -3.50 -4.23 -16.67
C LEU A 108 -2.49 -3.16 -17.10
N ILE A 109 -1.24 -3.29 -16.64
CA ILE A 109 -0.16 -2.37 -17.00
C ILE A 109 0.10 -2.41 -18.51
N HIS A 110 0.16 -3.61 -19.12
CA HIS A 110 0.39 -3.76 -20.55
C HIS A 110 -0.74 -3.11 -21.37
N THR A 111 -2.00 -3.39 -21.04
CA THR A 111 -3.16 -2.84 -21.73
C THR A 111 -3.15 -1.31 -21.71
N TYR A 112 -2.99 -0.74 -20.52
CA TYR A 112 -2.89 0.71 -20.36
C TYR A 112 -1.72 1.32 -21.17
N TRP A 113 -0.57 0.64 -21.18
CA TRP A 113 0.61 1.07 -21.93
C TRP A 113 0.33 1.14 -23.42
N VAL A 114 -0.26 0.08 -23.97
CA VAL A 114 -0.62 0.00 -25.39
C VAL A 114 -1.60 1.10 -25.77
N GLU A 115 -2.63 1.34 -24.96
CA GLU A 115 -3.61 2.41 -25.16
C GLU A 115 -2.94 3.79 -25.19
N LYS A 116 -2.09 4.09 -24.21
CA LYS A 116 -1.38 5.37 -24.13
C LYS A 116 -0.38 5.57 -25.28
N TYR A 117 0.26 4.51 -25.71
CA TYR A 117 1.17 4.58 -26.87
C TYR A 117 0.40 4.84 -28.17
N LYS A 118 -0.76 4.22 -28.34
CA LYS A 118 -1.67 4.47 -29.47
C LYS A 118 -2.17 5.91 -29.48
N GLU A 119 -2.65 6.43 -28.34
CA GLU A 119 -3.02 7.86 -28.19
C GLU A 119 -1.87 8.80 -28.61
N LYS A 120 -0.64 8.46 -28.24
CA LYS A 120 0.56 9.22 -28.64
C LYS A 120 0.79 9.19 -30.14
N GLN A 121 0.61 8.05 -30.79
CA GLN A 121 0.77 7.93 -32.24
C GLN A 121 -0.29 8.72 -33.02
N GLU A 122 -1.53 8.68 -32.53
CA GLU A 122 -2.65 9.42 -33.11
C GLU A 122 -2.54 10.94 -32.89
N ASN A 123 -2.06 11.36 -31.71
CA ASN A 123 -1.97 12.76 -31.31
C ASN A 123 -0.63 13.12 -30.67
N PRO A 124 0.49 13.11 -31.41
CA PRO A 124 1.84 13.27 -30.85
C PRO A 124 2.07 14.62 -30.11
N LYS A 125 1.34 15.67 -30.51
CA LYS A 125 1.49 17.01 -29.92
C LYS A 125 0.70 17.18 -28.61
N LEU A 126 -0.36 16.41 -28.39
CA LEU A 126 -1.23 16.50 -27.23
C LEU A 126 -0.87 15.46 -26.14
N SER A 127 -0.33 14.32 -26.55
CA SER A 127 0.02 13.25 -25.62
C SER A 127 1.25 13.61 -24.80
N LYS A 128 1.11 13.46 -23.48
CA LYS A 128 2.23 13.56 -22.52
C LYS A 128 2.98 12.24 -22.35
N TRP A 129 2.56 11.18 -23.06
CA TRP A 129 3.13 9.85 -22.92
C TRP A 129 4.58 9.81 -23.46
N GLY A 130 5.56 9.67 -22.54
CA GLY A 130 7.00 9.70 -22.85
C GLY A 130 7.57 8.38 -23.36
N HIS A 131 6.78 7.30 -23.37
CA HIS A 131 7.27 5.96 -23.60
C HIS A 131 7.18 5.51 -25.05
N ARG A 132 7.95 4.43 -25.36
CA ARG A 132 7.83 3.64 -26.59
C ARG A 132 6.67 2.64 -26.44
N ASP A 133 6.54 1.72 -27.36
CA ASP A 133 5.61 0.60 -27.27
C ASP A 133 5.83 -0.26 -26.02
N SER A 134 4.81 -1.01 -25.62
CA SER A 134 4.87 -1.85 -24.43
C SER A 134 5.95 -2.93 -24.59
N PRO A 135 6.73 -3.19 -23.53
CA PRO A 135 7.72 -4.26 -23.55
C PRO A 135 7.12 -5.67 -23.51
N GLY A 136 5.80 -5.76 -23.34
CA GLY A 136 5.08 -7.03 -23.22
C GLY A 136 4.85 -7.48 -21.77
N ILE A 137 3.87 -8.37 -21.61
CA ILE A 137 3.38 -8.84 -20.31
C ILE A 137 4.48 -9.56 -19.53
N ASP A 138 5.25 -10.41 -20.20
CA ASP A 138 6.28 -11.22 -19.55
C ASP A 138 7.37 -10.36 -18.92
N LEU A 139 7.86 -9.37 -19.68
CA LEU A 139 8.89 -8.46 -19.16
C LEU A 139 8.38 -7.56 -18.04
N ILE A 140 7.11 -7.13 -18.11
CA ILE A 140 6.47 -6.39 -17.01
C ILE A 140 6.37 -7.29 -15.77
N SER A 141 5.98 -8.56 -15.93
CA SER A 141 5.92 -9.53 -14.83
C SER A 141 7.28 -9.75 -14.18
N GLU A 142 8.32 -9.89 -15.00
CA GLU A 142 9.71 -10.02 -14.53
C GLU A 142 10.17 -8.77 -13.75
N TRP A 143 9.83 -7.59 -14.21
CA TRP A 143 10.17 -6.35 -13.48
C TRP A 143 9.51 -6.28 -12.10
N ILE A 144 8.23 -6.66 -11.99
CA ILE A 144 7.52 -6.69 -10.71
C ILE A 144 8.21 -7.69 -9.78
N GLU A 145 8.47 -8.91 -10.24
CA GLU A 145 9.05 -9.97 -9.43
C GLU A 145 10.49 -9.64 -9.01
N SER A 146 11.33 -9.17 -9.93
CA SER A 146 12.71 -8.81 -9.61
C SER A 146 12.77 -7.64 -8.63
N SER A 147 11.85 -6.67 -8.75
CA SER A 147 11.72 -5.57 -7.79
C SER A 147 11.32 -6.09 -6.41
N ALA A 148 10.37 -7.02 -6.34
CA ALA A 148 9.97 -7.64 -5.08
C ALA A 148 11.13 -8.45 -4.46
N LYS A 149 11.89 -9.22 -5.25
CA LYS A 149 13.08 -9.96 -4.77
C LYS A 149 14.11 -9.03 -4.12
N ASN A 150 14.36 -7.87 -4.74
CA ASN A 150 15.26 -6.87 -4.17
C ASN A 150 14.75 -6.23 -2.85
N LEU A 151 13.45 -6.31 -2.59
CA LEU A 151 12.84 -5.77 -1.37
C LEU A 151 12.68 -6.80 -0.26
N GLN A 152 13.00 -8.06 -0.48
CA GLN A 152 12.72 -9.17 0.44
C GLN A 152 13.18 -8.88 1.87
N ALA A 153 14.45 -8.52 2.05
CA ALA A 153 15.00 -8.22 3.37
C ALA A 153 14.34 -6.98 4.01
N TYR A 154 14.17 -5.91 3.24
CA TYR A 154 13.51 -4.69 3.70
C TYR A 154 12.07 -4.95 4.16
N GLN A 155 11.30 -5.74 3.41
CA GLN A 155 9.93 -6.08 3.77
C GLN A 155 9.87 -7.00 5.01
N ALA A 156 10.80 -7.94 5.17
CA ALA A 156 10.90 -8.75 6.38
C ALA A 156 11.14 -7.89 7.64
N VAL A 157 12.04 -6.92 7.55
CA VAL A 157 12.29 -5.95 8.64
C VAL A 157 11.04 -5.13 8.95
N ARG A 158 10.32 -4.66 7.94
CA ARG A 158 9.07 -3.90 8.13
C ARG A 158 7.97 -4.72 8.81
N TRP A 159 7.83 -5.99 8.46
CA TRP A 159 6.89 -6.89 9.11
C TRP A 159 7.26 -7.14 10.58
N ALA A 160 8.54 -7.39 10.87
CA ALA A 160 9.02 -7.56 12.24
C ALA A 160 8.75 -6.32 13.10
N LEU A 161 8.96 -5.11 12.55
CA LEU A 161 8.58 -3.86 13.22
C LEU A 161 7.06 -3.74 13.40
N GLY A 162 6.27 -4.19 12.42
CA GLY A 162 4.81 -4.23 12.50
C GLY A 162 4.32 -5.08 13.68
N ASP A 163 4.92 -6.24 13.89
CA ASP A 163 4.60 -7.11 15.04
C ASP A 163 4.86 -6.41 16.37
N LEU A 164 5.98 -5.71 16.52
CA LEU A 164 6.27 -4.94 17.73
C LEU A 164 5.27 -3.80 17.95
N VAL A 165 4.87 -3.10 16.88
CA VAL A 165 3.82 -2.07 16.94
C VAL A 165 2.51 -2.65 17.44
N ASN A 166 2.15 -3.85 17.00
CA ASN A 166 0.90 -4.52 17.40
C ASN A 166 0.92 -5.03 18.84
N MET A 167 2.10 -5.34 19.38
CA MET A 167 2.29 -5.75 20.79
C MET A 167 2.25 -4.58 21.76
N SER A 168 2.42 -3.35 21.28
CA SER A 168 2.64 -2.18 22.13
C SER A 168 1.38 -1.33 22.31
N ALA A 169 1.13 -0.88 23.54
CA ALA A 169 0.14 0.16 23.82
C ALA A 169 0.48 1.52 23.17
N ALA A 170 1.76 1.75 22.86
CA ALA A 170 2.25 2.96 22.19
C ALA A 170 2.38 2.79 20.67
N ARG A 171 1.50 2.04 20.05
CA ARG A 171 1.44 1.74 18.61
C ARG A 171 1.70 2.95 17.71
N GLN A 172 1.31 4.14 18.11
CA GLN A 172 1.47 5.35 17.32
C GLN A 172 2.91 5.88 17.28
N GLN A 173 3.79 5.40 18.15
CA GLN A 173 5.16 5.91 18.29
C GLN A 173 6.20 5.07 17.56
N LEU A 174 6.00 3.75 17.44
CA LEU A 174 6.90 2.88 16.68
C LEU A 174 6.48 2.83 15.21
N LYS A 175 7.39 3.19 14.33
CA LYS A 175 7.18 3.17 12.88
C LYS A 175 7.62 1.84 12.27
N THR A 176 7.03 1.45 11.15
CA THR A 176 7.44 0.25 10.37
C THR A 176 8.43 0.59 9.26
N THR A 177 8.92 1.81 9.21
CA THR A 177 9.98 2.27 8.29
C THR A 177 10.68 3.49 8.88
N TRP A 178 11.97 3.62 8.62
CA TRP A 178 12.81 4.77 9.00
C TRP A 178 12.86 5.86 7.94
N THR A 179 12.28 5.62 6.76
CA THR A 179 12.27 6.59 5.64
C THR A 179 11.09 7.56 5.69
N GLY A 180 10.24 7.46 6.72
CA GLY A 180 9.06 8.30 6.92
C GLY A 180 7.79 7.73 6.32
N ASN A 181 7.76 7.35 5.04
CA ASN A 181 6.57 6.83 4.35
C ASN A 181 6.93 5.69 3.39
N SER A 182 5.95 4.82 3.10
CA SER A 182 6.07 3.84 2.01
C SER A 182 6.25 4.55 0.67
N GLY A 183 7.07 3.97 -0.21
CA GLY A 183 7.45 4.58 -1.49
C GLY A 183 8.68 5.50 -1.40
N ILE A 184 9.20 5.75 -0.19
CA ILE A 184 10.53 6.35 0.01
C ILE A 184 11.45 5.22 0.45
N LEU A 185 12.36 4.81 -0.42
CA LEU A 185 13.28 3.70 -0.14
C LEU A 185 14.53 4.22 0.60
N PRO A 186 15.12 3.39 1.50
CA PRO A 186 16.39 3.70 2.13
C PRO A 186 17.54 3.67 1.11
N ALA A 187 18.68 4.23 1.49
CA ALA A 187 19.89 4.26 0.66
C ALA A 187 20.42 2.84 0.39
N SER A 188 20.34 1.95 1.37
CA SER A 188 20.70 0.54 1.25
C SER A 188 19.48 -0.35 1.50
N LEU A 189 19.40 -1.46 0.76
CA LEU A 189 18.40 -2.51 0.91
C LEU A 189 19.01 -3.80 1.48
N ASP A 190 20.29 -3.77 1.82
CA ASP A 190 20.96 -4.90 2.43
C ASP A 190 20.43 -5.17 3.82
N LEU A 191 20.32 -6.45 4.17
CA LEU A 191 19.73 -6.87 5.43
C LEU A 191 20.42 -6.23 6.64
N GLN A 192 21.75 -6.20 6.64
CA GLN A 192 22.52 -5.68 7.78
C GLN A 192 22.26 -4.19 8.01
N ASP A 193 22.20 -3.40 6.94
CA ASP A 193 21.91 -1.96 7.02
C ASP A 193 20.47 -1.73 7.47
N CYS A 194 19.51 -2.47 6.91
CA CYS A 194 18.11 -2.43 7.33
C CYS A 194 17.92 -2.81 8.80
N GLN A 195 18.65 -3.82 9.29
CA GLN A 195 18.63 -4.21 10.71
C GLN A 195 19.16 -3.09 11.60
N ASN A 196 20.28 -2.47 11.24
CA ASN A 196 20.87 -1.37 12.02
C ASN A 196 19.90 -0.20 12.18
N GLU A 197 19.23 0.20 11.09
CA GLU A 197 18.20 1.25 11.13
C GLU A 197 17.00 0.84 11.99
N ALA A 198 16.53 -0.39 11.87
CA ALA A 198 15.42 -0.91 12.67
C ALA A 198 15.79 -0.96 14.18
N LEU A 199 17.00 -1.35 14.53
CA LEU A 199 17.48 -1.33 15.91
C LEU A 199 17.56 0.09 16.47
N GLY A 200 17.90 1.09 15.65
CA GLY A 200 17.80 2.50 15.99
C GLY A 200 16.38 2.91 16.41
N LEU A 201 15.38 2.60 15.58
CA LEU A 201 13.97 2.85 15.89
C LEU A 201 13.49 2.16 17.18
N ILE A 202 13.91 0.91 17.39
CA ILE A 202 13.57 0.14 18.59
C ILE A 202 14.16 0.80 19.83
N ASN A 203 15.42 1.25 19.77
CA ASN A 203 16.08 1.91 20.90
C ASN A 203 15.40 3.24 21.25
N GLU A 204 15.05 4.05 20.28
CA GLU A 204 14.26 5.28 20.48
C GLU A 204 12.92 4.96 21.15
N PHE A 205 12.22 3.92 20.65
CA PHE A 205 10.94 3.52 21.18
C PHE A 205 11.03 2.92 22.60
N ARG A 206 12.08 2.14 22.90
CA ARG A 206 12.30 1.54 24.23
C ARG A 206 12.46 2.56 25.34
N GLN A 207 12.95 3.75 25.03
CA GLN A 207 12.98 4.85 25.99
C GLN A 207 11.58 5.29 26.42
N ALA A 208 10.59 5.04 25.59
CA ALA A 208 9.19 5.39 25.84
C ALA A 208 8.33 4.20 26.33
N VAL A 209 8.71 2.94 26.00
CA VAL A 209 7.88 1.75 26.30
C VAL A 209 8.74 0.49 26.53
N GLU A 210 8.61 -0.13 27.67
CA GLU A 210 9.43 -1.29 28.06
C GLU A 210 9.12 -2.61 27.31
N THR A 211 8.04 -2.67 26.52
CA THR A 211 7.55 -3.92 25.92
C THR A 211 8.20 -4.28 24.58
N ALA A 212 8.77 -3.31 23.86
CA ALA A 212 9.45 -3.56 22.60
C ALA A 212 10.91 -3.94 22.84
N THR A 213 11.29 -5.18 22.58
CA THR A 213 12.66 -5.67 22.81
C THR A 213 13.33 -6.09 21.51
N THR A 214 14.67 -6.04 21.51
CA THR A 214 15.49 -6.51 20.38
C THR A 214 15.25 -7.98 20.09
N GLU A 215 15.15 -8.81 21.15
CA GLU A 215 14.95 -10.25 21.03
C GLU A 215 13.65 -10.58 20.28
N LYS A 216 12.55 -9.90 20.63
CA LYS A 216 11.26 -10.05 19.92
C LYS A 216 11.33 -9.60 18.48
N PHE A 217 12.07 -8.54 18.19
CA PHE A 217 12.31 -8.11 16.83
C PHE A 217 13.07 -9.17 16.03
N GLU A 218 14.14 -9.72 16.58
CA GLU A 218 14.97 -10.73 15.92
C GLU A 218 14.19 -12.04 15.68
N GLU A 219 13.37 -12.46 16.65
CA GLU A 219 12.46 -13.62 16.47
C GLU A 219 11.49 -13.40 15.31
N SER A 220 10.79 -12.27 15.28
CA SER A 220 9.86 -11.93 14.18
C SER A 220 10.60 -11.79 12.85
N LEU A 221 11.77 -11.16 12.85
CA LEU A 221 12.58 -11.01 11.63
C LEU A 221 12.97 -12.37 11.05
N ALA A 222 13.48 -13.28 11.88
CA ALA A 222 13.86 -14.63 11.46
C ALA A 222 12.65 -15.39 10.87
N MET A 223 11.47 -15.24 11.48
CA MET A 223 10.23 -15.85 10.97
C MET A 223 9.89 -15.35 9.57
N TYR A 224 9.91 -14.02 9.35
CA TYR A 224 9.58 -13.45 8.03
C TYR A 224 10.67 -13.71 6.98
N GLN A 225 11.93 -13.74 7.36
CA GLN A 225 13.01 -14.14 6.46
C GLN A 225 12.80 -15.58 5.96
N ASN A 226 12.58 -16.52 6.87
CA ASN A 226 12.31 -17.92 6.53
C ASN A 226 11.05 -18.05 5.65
N GLN A 227 9.99 -17.29 5.92
CA GLN A 227 8.76 -17.31 5.11
C GLN A 227 9.00 -16.79 3.69
N PHE A 228 9.72 -15.68 3.56
CA PHE A 228 9.95 -15.05 2.25
C PHE A 228 11.04 -15.76 1.42
N GLU A 229 11.83 -16.64 2.03
CA GLU A 229 12.78 -17.52 1.34
C GLU A 229 12.12 -18.75 0.73
N GLN A 230 10.89 -19.09 1.12
CA GLN A 230 10.21 -20.28 0.61
C GLN A 230 9.92 -20.17 -0.90
N GLU A 231 10.18 -21.22 -1.65
CA GLU A 231 9.91 -21.27 -3.09
C GLU A 231 8.43 -21.02 -3.42
N ASN A 232 7.52 -21.55 -2.61
CA ASN A 232 6.08 -21.36 -2.79
C ASN A 232 5.65 -19.90 -2.60
N PHE A 233 6.35 -19.11 -1.79
CA PHE A 233 6.09 -17.69 -1.64
C PHE A 233 6.25 -16.94 -2.98
N TRP A 234 7.25 -17.31 -3.77
CA TRP A 234 7.54 -16.70 -5.06
C TRP A 234 6.69 -17.28 -6.18
N THR A 235 6.58 -18.61 -6.28
CA THR A 235 5.79 -19.28 -7.34
C THR A 235 4.30 -18.95 -7.26
N GLN A 236 3.77 -18.76 -6.06
CA GLN A 236 2.39 -18.31 -5.82
C GLN A 236 2.23 -16.80 -5.83
N LYS A 237 3.29 -16.05 -6.14
CA LYS A 237 3.31 -14.58 -6.16
C LYS A 237 2.79 -13.94 -4.87
N GLN A 238 3.05 -14.57 -3.72
CA GLN A 238 2.58 -14.06 -2.42
C GLN A 238 3.17 -12.69 -2.09
N TYR A 239 4.30 -12.30 -2.68
CA TYR A 239 4.85 -10.95 -2.55
C TYR A 239 3.86 -9.84 -2.97
N LEU A 240 2.91 -10.12 -3.89
CA LEU A 240 1.84 -9.17 -4.25
C LEU A 240 0.80 -8.98 -3.12
N ILE A 241 0.81 -9.83 -2.11
CA ILE A 241 -0.09 -9.76 -0.96
C ILE A 241 0.64 -9.21 0.27
N TRP A 242 1.87 -9.66 0.49
CA TRP A 242 2.65 -9.38 1.68
C TRP A 242 3.46 -8.09 1.60
N PHE A 243 4.07 -7.79 0.44
CA PHE A 243 4.94 -6.64 0.27
C PHE A 243 4.13 -5.39 -0.08
N HIS A 244 4.60 -4.25 0.38
CA HIS A 244 3.90 -2.99 0.16
C HIS A 244 4.01 -2.56 -1.31
N GLY A 245 2.87 -2.35 -1.99
CA GLY A 245 2.81 -2.06 -3.43
C GLY A 245 3.55 -0.79 -3.84
N LYS A 246 3.50 0.25 -3.02
CA LYS A 246 4.25 1.50 -3.25
C LYS A 246 5.76 1.27 -3.27
N ASP A 247 6.27 0.35 -2.43
CA ASP A 247 7.69 0.02 -2.41
C ASP A 247 8.10 -0.76 -3.66
N ILE A 248 7.28 -1.74 -4.08
CA ILE A 248 7.51 -2.49 -5.33
C ILE A 248 7.53 -1.53 -6.51
N GLN A 249 6.52 -0.66 -6.63
CA GLN A 249 6.43 0.36 -7.66
C GLN A 249 7.69 1.24 -7.67
N LYS A 250 8.09 1.75 -6.50
CA LYS A 250 9.27 2.62 -6.39
C LYS A 250 10.54 1.89 -6.79
N ARG A 251 10.69 0.62 -6.40
CA ARG A 251 11.85 -0.19 -6.81
C ARG A 251 11.89 -0.44 -8.32
N MET A 252 10.73 -0.69 -8.96
CA MET A 252 10.64 -0.80 -10.42
C MET A 252 11.11 0.49 -11.11
N GLU A 253 10.73 1.65 -10.60
CA GLU A 253 11.19 2.95 -11.11
C GLU A 253 12.72 3.10 -11.01
N MET A 254 13.30 2.74 -9.86
CA MET A 254 14.76 2.81 -9.64
C MET A 254 15.53 1.84 -10.54
N GLN A 255 15.07 0.62 -10.74
CA GLN A 255 15.70 -0.35 -11.65
C GLN A 255 15.74 0.19 -13.10
N LYS A 256 14.65 0.83 -13.53
CA LYS A 256 14.62 1.49 -14.83
C LYS A 256 15.66 2.60 -14.95
N GLN A 257 15.78 3.45 -13.94
CA GLN A 257 16.77 4.53 -13.94
C GLN A 257 18.20 4.00 -14.05
N LEU A 258 18.54 2.90 -13.37
CA LEU A 258 19.85 2.25 -13.46
C LEU A 258 20.12 1.61 -14.82
N GLN A 259 19.11 1.04 -15.47
CA GLN A 259 19.23 0.47 -16.81
C GLN A 259 19.25 1.54 -17.91
N GLN A 260 18.69 2.71 -17.67
CA GLN A 260 18.50 3.80 -18.64
C GLN A 260 19.53 4.93 -18.53
N GLN A 261 20.61 4.78 -17.81
CA GLN A 261 21.74 5.74 -17.94
C GLN A 261 22.22 5.90 -19.39
N LYS A 262 21.61 5.19 -20.33
CA LYS A 262 21.87 5.31 -21.77
C LYS A 262 20.75 5.95 -22.62
N HIS A 263 19.47 5.97 -22.27
CA HIS A 263 18.41 6.66 -23.08
C HIS A 263 17.07 6.85 -22.34
N HIS A 264 16.63 8.10 -22.19
CA HIS A 264 15.30 8.68 -21.94
C HIS A 264 14.36 8.10 -20.86
N TYR A 265 13.93 8.98 -19.96
CA TYR A 265 13.04 8.82 -18.80
C TYR A 265 11.70 8.16 -19.12
N ILE A 266 11.31 7.20 -18.29
CA ILE A 266 9.95 6.68 -18.17
C ILE A 266 9.58 6.67 -16.69
N SER A 267 8.58 7.44 -16.30
CA SER A 267 8.01 7.42 -14.94
C SER A 267 6.87 6.40 -14.90
N LEU A 268 6.96 5.39 -14.01
CA LEU A 268 5.82 4.51 -13.71
C LEU A 268 4.72 5.26 -12.97
N THR A 269 5.01 6.43 -12.41
CA THR A 269 4.01 7.32 -11.81
C THR A 269 2.90 7.68 -12.80
N ASP A 270 3.18 7.68 -14.11
CA ASP A 270 2.16 7.91 -15.13
C ASP A 270 1.10 6.81 -15.20
N PHE A 271 1.39 5.58 -14.69
CA PHE A 271 0.41 4.49 -14.60
C PHE A 271 -0.53 4.60 -13.40
N PHE A 272 -0.13 5.33 -12.37
CA PHE A 272 -0.84 5.39 -11.10
C PHE A 272 -1.57 6.72 -10.89
N HIS A 273 -1.45 7.66 -11.83
CA HIS A 273 -2.25 8.89 -11.90
C HIS A 273 -3.45 8.67 -12.85
N TRP A 274 -4.47 8.04 -12.32
CA TRP A 274 -5.76 7.84 -12.99
C TRP A 274 -6.69 9.04 -12.74
#